data_471b00d23b4711f5d84dd6b5e9c55b2d
#
_entry.id   471b00d23b4711f5d84dd6b5e9c55b2d
#
_cell.length_a   1.000
_cell.length_b   1.000
_cell.length_c   1.000
_cell.angle_alpha   90.00
_cell.angle_beta   90.00
_cell.angle_gamma   90.00
#
_symmetry.space_group_name_H-M   'P 1'
#
loop_
_entity.id
_entity.type
_entity.pdbx_description
1 polymer ?
#
loop_
_entity_poly.entity_id
_entity_poly.type
_entity_poly.pdbx_seq_one_letter_code
_entity_poly.pdbx_strand_id
1 'polypeptide(L)'
;MTVSRIVTLLKKWGIEKIDTDIVKGGVIVEIDGNRPGKTVALRADIDALPMNDCSDNSWKSTIEARAHACGHDGHQTWLMAALRYLNLKRDFPGRVIGIFQPAEELAQGALAVIKAGVLEKYGIAEIYGAHTEPMLDKGVFGFRVGPLQASSDSFWVTVHGVGTHGGRPHLGVDPIPVGAAIISQLQTLVSRRLNPVETGVVSICSVNAGRFETANVIPHQLTLSGTVRTFLPEVRTMFEEKLKKIVTLTAQANDCTADINYVHQCSAVINAEEQTRAGIDAATKLYGPEHVVPEMTPFMSSEDFSEYQARIPGAIMRVGVRDTNHTATLHSQAFDFNDEVLPAAATLIAQIALSRLNALA
;
A
#
# COMPACT_ATOMS: atom_id res chain seq x y z
N MET A 1 -13.99 3.49 -17.18
CA MET A 1 -13.25 4.31 -18.18
C MET A 1 -11.80 3.81 -18.31
N THR A 2 -10.99 3.75 -17.26
CA THR A 2 -9.58 3.30 -17.26
C THR A 2 -9.39 1.90 -17.89
N VAL A 3 -10.08 0.88 -17.40
CA VAL A 3 -10.04 -0.50 -17.93
C VAL A 3 -10.30 -0.54 -19.44
N SER A 4 -11.36 0.11 -19.90
CA SER A 4 -11.72 0.15 -21.32
C SER A 4 -10.60 0.76 -22.18
N ARG A 5 -9.92 1.81 -21.69
CA ARG A 5 -8.81 2.46 -22.38
C ARG A 5 -7.56 1.57 -22.44
N ILE A 6 -7.21 0.93 -21.33
CA ILE A 6 -6.12 -0.07 -21.25
C ILE A 6 -6.36 -1.17 -22.29
N VAL A 7 -7.54 -1.81 -22.26
CA VAL A 7 -7.89 -2.92 -23.17
C VAL A 7 -7.82 -2.48 -24.64
N THR A 8 -8.35 -1.28 -24.95
CA THR A 8 -8.32 -0.76 -26.32
C THR A 8 -6.88 -0.58 -26.83
N LEU A 9 -5.99 -0.03 -26.01
CA LEU A 9 -4.58 0.19 -26.38
C LEU A 9 -3.82 -1.14 -26.52
N LEU A 10 -4.02 -2.07 -25.58
CA LEU A 10 -3.37 -3.38 -25.63
C LEU A 10 -3.78 -4.15 -26.88
N LYS A 11 -5.08 -4.17 -27.21
CA LYS A 11 -5.58 -4.80 -28.45
C LYS A 11 -5.00 -4.14 -29.71
N LYS A 12 -4.91 -2.80 -29.75
CA LYS A 12 -4.28 -2.05 -30.83
C LYS A 12 -2.82 -2.44 -31.06
N TRP A 13 -2.13 -2.91 -30.00
CA TRP A 13 -0.74 -3.37 -30.06
C TRP A 13 -0.61 -4.88 -30.31
N GLY A 14 -1.71 -5.57 -30.66
CA GLY A 14 -1.72 -6.99 -30.97
C GLY A 14 -1.60 -7.90 -29.74
N ILE A 15 -1.97 -7.41 -28.57
CA ILE A 15 -2.08 -8.21 -27.36
C ILE A 15 -3.52 -8.71 -27.26
N GLU A 16 -3.71 -10.03 -27.39
CA GLU A 16 -5.05 -10.64 -27.51
C GLU A 16 -5.52 -11.33 -26.24
N LYS A 17 -4.58 -11.91 -25.46
CA LYS A 17 -4.90 -12.61 -24.21
C LYS A 17 -5.13 -11.63 -23.06
N ILE A 18 -6.35 -11.10 -22.98
CA ILE A 18 -6.77 -10.10 -22.00
C ILE A 18 -8.05 -10.60 -21.32
N ASP A 19 -8.02 -10.70 -19.99
CA ASP A 19 -9.15 -11.07 -19.15
C ASP A 19 -9.57 -9.87 -18.28
N THR A 20 -10.83 -9.45 -18.42
CA THR A 20 -11.44 -8.34 -17.66
C THR A 20 -12.51 -8.81 -16.68
N ASP A 21 -12.83 -10.12 -16.70
CA ASP A 21 -13.95 -10.67 -15.97
C ASP A 21 -13.52 -11.31 -14.65
N ILE A 22 -12.25 -11.76 -14.57
CA ILE A 22 -11.74 -12.45 -13.38
C ILE A 22 -11.64 -11.53 -12.16
N VAL A 23 -11.33 -10.24 -12.37
CA VAL A 23 -11.26 -9.24 -11.30
C VAL A 23 -12.10 -8.02 -11.69
N LYS A 24 -13.16 -7.76 -10.95
CA LYS A 24 -14.03 -6.59 -11.22
C LYS A 24 -13.22 -5.29 -11.14
N GLY A 25 -13.17 -4.57 -12.27
CA GLY A 25 -12.44 -3.30 -12.36
C GLY A 25 -10.93 -3.46 -12.61
N GLY A 26 -10.43 -4.69 -12.74
CA GLY A 26 -9.04 -5.00 -13.10
C GLY A 26 -8.90 -5.50 -14.53
N VAL A 27 -7.64 -5.72 -14.94
CA VAL A 27 -7.29 -6.35 -16.22
C VAL A 27 -6.12 -7.29 -16.00
N ILE A 28 -6.25 -8.52 -16.47
CA ILE A 28 -5.15 -9.50 -16.50
C ILE A 28 -4.73 -9.72 -17.94
N VAL A 29 -3.42 -9.67 -18.18
CA VAL A 29 -2.83 -9.79 -19.51
C VAL A 29 -1.82 -10.93 -19.51
N GLU A 30 -1.88 -11.80 -20.51
CA GLU A 30 -0.91 -12.90 -20.67
C GLU A 30 -0.06 -12.70 -21.91
N ILE A 31 1.26 -12.72 -21.74
CA ILE A 31 2.25 -12.70 -22.83
C ILE A 31 3.08 -13.98 -22.76
N ASP A 32 2.91 -14.86 -23.73
CA ASP A 32 3.74 -16.07 -23.84
C ASP A 32 5.09 -15.76 -24.48
N GLY A 33 6.13 -16.33 -23.91
CA GLY A 33 7.41 -16.49 -24.60
C GLY A 33 7.37 -17.61 -25.64
N ASN A 34 8.47 -17.79 -26.33
CA ASN A 34 8.60 -18.80 -27.39
C ASN A 34 9.18 -20.16 -26.92
N ARG A 35 9.43 -20.31 -25.61
CA ARG A 35 9.98 -21.52 -24.97
C ARG A 35 9.22 -21.85 -23.68
N PRO A 36 9.13 -23.12 -23.27
CA PRO A 36 8.59 -23.49 -21.98
C PRO A 36 9.36 -22.83 -20.81
N GLY A 37 8.69 -22.54 -19.72
CA GLY A 37 9.31 -21.93 -18.53
C GLY A 37 8.27 -21.55 -17.48
N LYS A 38 8.72 -20.84 -16.44
CA LYS A 38 7.91 -20.35 -15.32
C LYS A 38 7.10 -19.11 -15.71
N THR A 39 6.26 -18.67 -14.80
CA THR A 39 5.44 -17.45 -14.95
C THR A 39 5.92 -16.37 -13.98
N VAL A 40 6.16 -15.17 -14.50
CA VAL A 40 6.47 -13.97 -13.71
C VAL A 40 5.33 -12.96 -13.88
N ALA A 41 4.90 -12.33 -12.82
CA ALA A 41 3.89 -11.28 -12.86
C ALA A 41 4.51 -9.89 -12.72
N LEU A 42 3.94 -8.93 -13.45
CA LEU A 42 4.18 -7.49 -13.35
C LEU A 42 2.87 -6.82 -12.92
N ARG A 43 2.88 -6.04 -11.85
CA ARG A 43 1.69 -5.38 -11.31
C ARG A 43 1.79 -3.87 -11.42
N ALA A 44 0.70 -3.25 -11.80
CA ALA A 44 0.43 -1.83 -11.59
C ALA A 44 -0.97 -1.65 -11.00
N ASP A 45 -1.10 -0.76 -10.03
CA ASP A 45 -2.36 -0.21 -9.58
C ASP A 45 -2.95 0.76 -10.63
N ILE A 46 -4.27 0.94 -10.63
CA ILE A 46 -4.95 1.75 -11.65
C ILE A 46 -6.06 2.64 -11.11
N ASP A 47 -6.27 2.67 -9.81
CA ASP A 47 -7.32 3.46 -9.18
C ASP A 47 -6.92 4.93 -8.99
N ALA A 48 -7.90 5.77 -8.68
CA ALA A 48 -7.75 7.20 -8.45
C ALA A 48 -8.30 7.56 -7.08
N LEU A 49 -7.65 8.52 -6.43
CA LEU A 49 -8.06 9.07 -5.14
C LEU A 49 -9.35 9.90 -5.24
N PRO A 50 -10.21 9.88 -4.19
CA PRO A 50 -11.43 10.68 -4.12
C PRO A 50 -11.12 12.14 -3.75
N MET A 51 -10.38 12.84 -4.60
CA MET A 51 -9.98 14.24 -4.42
C MET A 51 -9.98 14.97 -5.75
N ASN A 52 -10.07 16.30 -5.72
CA ASN A 52 -9.98 17.12 -6.94
C ASN A 52 -8.52 17.29 -7.37
N ASP A 53 -8.30 17.24 -8.67
CA ASP A 53 -7.06 17.64 -9.31
C ASP A 53 -7.06 19.18 -9.47
N CYS A 54 -6.18 19.83 -8.71
CA CYS A 54 -6.02 21.28 -8.73
C CYS A 54 -4.72 21.71 -9.45
N SER A 55 -4.11 20.82 -10.24
CA SER A 55 -2.98 21.19 -11.10
C SER A 55 -3.43 22.18 -12.20
N ASP A 56 -2.48 22.95 -12.72
CA ASP A 56 -2.71 23.87 -13.84
C ASP A 56 -2.50 23.19 -15.20
N ASN A 57 -2.34 21.88 -15.25
CA ASN A 57 -2.06 21.12 -16.44
C ASN A 57 -3.27 21.03 -17.37
N SER A 58 -3.02 21.06 -18.68
CA SER A 58 -4.07 20.88 -19.69
C SER A 58 -4.66 19.46 -19.72
N TRP A 59 -3.96 18.49 -19.11
CA TRP A 59 -4.36 17.07 -19.00
C TRP A 59 -4.91 16.69 -17.61
N LYS A 60 -5.08 17.65 -16.71
CA LYS A 60 -5.68 17.40 -15.40
C LYS A 60 -7.02 16.67 -15.49
N SER A 61 -7.38 15.97 -14.43
CA SER A 61 -8.64 15.24 -14.36
C SER A 61 -9.84 16.15 -14.62
N THR A 62 -10.71 15.72 -15.52
CA THR A 62 -11.99 16.39 -15.81
C THR A 62 -13.14 15.77 -15.02
N ILE A 63 -12.88 14.78 -14.17
CA ILE A 63 -13.89 14.10 -13.36
C ILE A 63 -13.79 14.64 -11.93
N GLU A 64 -14.88 15.24 -11.47
CA GLU A 64 -15.00 15.78 -10.12
C GLU A 64 -14.66 14.72 -9.06
N ALA A 65 -13.90 15.12 -8.05
CA ALA A 65 -13.43 14.26 -6.97
C ALA A 65 -12.75 12.96 -7.47
N ARG A 66 -11.91 13.06 -8.51
CA ARG A 66 -11.04 11.98 -8.98
C ARG A 66 -9.72 12.55 -9.48
N ALA A 67 -8.61 12.14 -8.85
CA ALA A 67 -7.27 12.51 -9.27
C ALA A 67 -6.31 11.34 -9.09
N HIS A 68 -5.36 11.19 -10.02
CA HIS A 68 -4.24 10.25 -9.89
C HIS A 68 -3.09 10.86 -9.06
N ALA A 69 -3.41 11.35 -7.85
CA ALA A 69 -2.44 12.01 -6.99
C ALA A 69 -1.45 11.04 -6.30
N CYS A 70 -1.50 9.75 -6.64
CA CYS A 70 -0.51 8.74 -6.27
C CYS A 70 0.30 8.21 -7.48
N GLY A 71 0.04 8.73 -8.70
CA GLY A 71 0.78 8.38 -9.91
C GLY A 71 0.37 7.06 -10.57
N HIS A 72 -0.79 6.50 -10.23
CA HIS A 72 -1.26 5.21 -10.78
C HIS A 72 -1.55 5.27 -12.29
N ASP A 73 -1.77 6.44 -12.87
CA ASP A 73 -1.83 6.66 -14.32
C ASP A 73 -0.46 6.46 -15.00
N GLY A 74 0.61 6.86 -14.35
CA GLY A 74 1.98 6.53 -14.76
C GLY A 74 2.28 5.04 -14.60
N HIS A 75 1.88 4.43 -13.46
CA HIS A 75 2.11 3.00 -13.19
C HIS A 75 1.47 2.10 -14.25
N GLN A 76 0.20 2.33 -14.58
CA GLN A 76 -0.45 1.57 -15.66
C GLN A 76 0.21 1.81 -17.02
N THR A 77 0.73 3.02 -17.26
CA THR A 77 1.35 3.39 -18.53
C THR A 77 2.69 2.68 -18.74
N TRP A 78 3.57 2.67 -17.73
CA TRP A 78 4.83 1.92 -17.86
C TRP A 78 4.61 0.41 -17.93
N LEU A 79 3.60 -0.16 -17.24
CA LEU A 79 3.25 -1.57 -17.38
C LEU A 79 2.75 -1.88 -18.78
N MET A 80 1.85 -1.05 -19.34
CA MET A 80 1.41 -1.22 -20.74
C MET A 80 2.59 -1.19 -21.72
N ALA A 81 3.54 -0.27 -21.55
CA ALA A 81 4.72 -0.16 -22.40
C ALA A 81 5.65 -1.38 -22.28
N ALA A 82 5.87 -1.88 -21.06
CA ALA A 82 6.62 -3.10 -20.80
C ALA A 82 5.97 -4.31 -21.48
N LEU A 83 4.66 -4.49 -21.34
CA LEU A 83 3.91 -5.58 -21.96
C LEU A 83 3.94 -5.50 -23.49
N ARG A 84 3.84 -4.29 -24.06
CA ARG A 84 4.01 -4.08 -25.51
C ARG A 84 5.39 -4.53 -26.00
N TYR A 85 6.45 -4.14 -25.29
CA TYR A 85 7.81 -4.55 -25.61
C TYR A 85 7.97 -6.08 -25.56
N LEU A 86 7.50 -6.72 -24.48
CA LEU A 86 7.57 -8.16 -24.29
C LEU A 86 6.76 -8.91 -25.36
N ASN A 87 5.59 -8.40 -25.75
CA ASN A 87 4.78 -8.98 -26.83
C ASN A 87 5.47 -8.91 -28.21
N LEU A 88 6.25 -7.86 -28.46
CA LEU A 88 7.02 -7.73 -29.71
C LEU A 88 8.25 -8.65 -29.72
N LYS A 89 8.90 -8.86 -28.60
CA LYS A 89 10.14 -9.64 -28.50
C LYS A 89 9.91 -11.14 -28.40
N ARG A 90 9.05 -11.60 -27.51
CA ARG A 90 8.69 -13.01 -27.22
C ARG A 90 9.85 -14.02 -27.12
N ASP A 91 11.10 -13.60 -27.29
CA ASP A 91 12.27 -14.47 -27.18
C ASP A 91 12.71 -14.63 -25.72
N PHE A 92 11.85 -15.30 -24.95
CA PHE A 92 12.08 -15.65 -23.56
C PHE A 92 11.34 -16.95 -23.19
N PRO A 93 11.78 -17.66 -22.14
CA PRO A 93 11.07 -18.84 -21.64
C PRO A 93 9.86 -18.44 -20.78
N GLY A 94 8.83 -19.28 -20.77
CA GLY A 94 7.67 -19.12 -19.90
C GLY A 94 6.71 -18.01 -20.29
N ARG A 95 6.16 -17.31 -19.30
CA ARG A 95 5.09 -16.30 -19.49
C ARG A 95 5.29 -15.08 -18.61
N VAL A 96 4.80 -13.94 -19.09
CA VAL A 96 4.59 -12.73 -18.28
C VAL A 96 3.10 -12.50 -18.10
N ILE A 97 2.67 -12.28 -16.85
CA ILE A 97 1.31 -11.86 -16.51
C ILE A 97 1.34 -10.40 -16.10
N GLY A 98 0.65 -9.54 -16.85
CA GLY A 98 0.39 -8.15 -16.46
C GLY A 98 -0.87 -8.08 -15.61
N ILE A 99 -0.77 -7.51 -14.42
CA ILE A 99 -1.87 -7.31 -13.47
C ILE A 99 -2.13 -5.81 -13.34
N PHE A 100 -3.21 -5.32 -13.93
CA PHE A 100 -3.73 -3.97 -13.71
C PHE A 100 -4.74 -4.04 -12.57
N GLN A 101 -4.30 -3.65 -11.39
CA GLN A 101 -5.02 -3.86 -10.14
C GLN A 101 -5.86 -2.64 -9.75
N PRO A 102 -7.17 -2.77 -9.47
CA PRO A 102 -7.97 -1.70 -8.88
C PRO A 102 -7.81 -1.62 -7.36
N ALA A 103 -8.30 -0.55 -6.74
CA ALA A 103 -8.56 -0.40 -5.30
C ALA A 103 -7.33 -0.63 -4.38
N GLU A 104 -6.15 -0.18 -4.81
CA GLU A 104 -4.95 -0.16 -3.97
C GLU A 104 -5.14 0.77 -2.76
N GLU A 105 -5.64 1.98 -2.98
CA GLU A 105 -5.88 3.03 -1.98
C GLU A 105 -6.89 2.62 -0.87
N LEU A 106 -7.62 1.53 -1.11
CA LEU A 106 -8.52 0.92 -0.14
C LEU A 106 -7.93 -0.33 0.54
N ALA A 107 -6.70 -0.71 0.19
CA ALA A 107 -6.03 -1.95 0.62
C ALA A 107 -6.89 -3.22 0.34
N GLN A 108 -7.61 -3.24 -0.80
CA GLN A 108 -8.55 -4.31 -1.16
C GLN A 108 -8.26 -4.94 -2.51
N GLY A 109 -7.48 -4.26 -3.35
CA GLY A 109 -7.27 -4.65 -4.73
C GLY A 109 -6.46 -5.94 -4.86
N ALA A 110 -5.34 -6.04 -4.17
CA ALA A 110 -4.50 -7.23 -4.17
C ALA A 110 -5.27 -8.45 -3.63
N LEU A 111 -6.00 -8.28 -2.53
CA LEU A 111 -6.85 -9.35 -1.97
C LEU A 111 -7.94 -9.78 -2.96
N ALA A 112 -8.53 -8.87 -3.71
CA ALA A 112 -9.52 -9.20 -4.74
C ALA A 112 -8.90 -10.05 -5.87
N VAL A 113 -7.69 -9.69 -6.35
CA VAL A 113 -6.94 -10.45 -7.36
C VAL A 113 -6.59 -11.85 -6.85
N ILE A 114 -6.10 -11.95 -5.61
CA ILE A 114 -5.74 -13.22 -4.98
C ILE A 114 -6.97 -14.09 -4.78
N LYS A 115 -8.06 -13.55 -4.23
CA LYS A 115 -9.32 -14.26 -4.00
C LYS A 115 -9.95 -14.76 -5.30
N ALA A 116 -9.72 -14.07 -6.41
CA ALA A 116 -10.13 -14.51 -7.74
C ALA A 116 -9.29 -15.68 -8.29
N GLY A 117 -8.26 -16.13 -7.54
CA GLY A 117 -7.41 -17.27 -7.92
C GLY A 117 -6.42 -16.97 -9.04
N VAL A 118 -6.06 -15.69 -9.24
CA VAL A 118 -5.15 -15.29 -10.34
C VAL A 118 -3.76 -15.91 -10.18
N LEU A 119 -3.24 -15.98 -8.95
CA LEU A 119 -1.90 -16.53 -8.70
C LEU A 119 -1.83 -17.99 -9.09
N GLU A 120 -2.82 -18.79 -8.69
CA GLU A 120 -2.93 -20.22 -8.95
C GLU A 120 -3.27 -20.50 -10.42
N LYS A 121 -4.25 -19.77 -10.99
CA LYS A 121 -4.69 -19.92 -12.39
C LYS A 121 -3.53 -19.80 -13.37
N TYR A 122 -2.65 -18.86 -13.14
CA TYR A 122 -1.52 -18.62 -14.03
C TYR A 122 -0.19 -19.24 -13.54
N GLY A 123 -0.17 -19.87 -12.38
CA GLY A 123 1.01 -20.48 -11.78
C GLY A 123 2.14 -19.46 -11.57
N ILE A 124 1.82 -18.29 -11.02
CA ILE A 124 2.77 -17.19 -10.87
C ILE A 124 3.83 -17.57 -9.83
N ALA A 125 5.09 -17.61 -10.25
CA ALA A 125 6.22 -17.95 -9.41
C ALA A 125 6.78 -16.75 -8.66
N GLU A 126 6.79 -15.57 -9.29
CA GLU A 126 7.31 -14.32 -8.75
C GLU A 126 6.47 -13.13 -9.23
N ILE A 127 6.43 -12.06 -8.43
CA ILE A 127 5.72 -10.83 -8.77
C ILE A 127 6.59 -9.59 -8.56
N TYR A 128 6.48 -8.63 -9.48
CA TYR A 128 7.20 -7.36 -9.44
C TYR A 128 6.25 -6.18 -9.61
N GLY A 129 6.49 -5.13 -8.82
CA GLY A 129 5.81 -3.85 -8.91
C GLY A 129 6.80 -2.69 -8.98
N ALA A 130 6.29 -1.54 -9.38
CA ALA A 130 7.00 -0.28 -9.28
C ALA A 130 6.02 0.81 -8.84
N HIS A 131 6.50 1.77 -8.07
CA HIS A 131 5.70 2.90 -7.58
C HIS A 131 6.48 4.20 -7.68
N THR A 132 5.82 5.28 -8.02
CA THR A 132 6.40 6.64 -8.03
C THR A 132 6.94 7.03 -6.65
N GLU A 133 8.05 7.78 -6.67
CA GLU A 133 8.66 8.33 -5.46
C GLU A 133 9.10 9.79 -5.68
N PRO A 134 8.28 10.76 -5.24
CA PRO A 134 8.61 12.17 -5.43
C PRO A 134 9.76 12.68 -4.53
N MET A 135 10.28 11.85 -3.63
CA MET A 135 11.48 12.17 -2.85
C MET A 135 12.78 11.76 -3.55
N LEU A 136 12.69 10.98 -4.63
CA LEU A 136 13.82 10.63 -5.50
C LEU A 136 13.83 11.47 -6.77
N ASP A 137 15.02 11.87 -7.19
CA ASP A 137 15.19 12.59 -8.45
C ASP A 137 14.83 11.73 -9.65
N LYS A 138 14.33 12.36 -10.69
CA LYS A 138 14.02 11.75 -11.99
C LYS A 138 15.18 10.89 -12.50
N GLY A 139 14.86 9.65 -12.87
CA GLY A 139 15.83 8.69 -13.39
C GLY A 139 16.61 7.93 -12.32
N VAL A 140 16.28 8.11 -11.04
CA VAL A 140 16.82 7.32 -9.94
C VAL A 140 15.83 6.23 -9.55
N PHE A 141 16.33 5.02 -9.33
CA PHE A 141 15.55 3.84 -8.92
C PHE A 141 15.92 3.44 -7.51
N GLY A 142 14.90 3.32 -6.66
CA GLY A 142 15.08 2.96 -5.26
C GLY A 142 14.66 1.53 -4.95
N PHE A 143 15.49 0.84 -4.18
CA PHE A 143 15.27 -0.53 -3.74
C PHE A 143 15.53 -0.68 -2.24
N ARG A 144 15.01 -1.76 -1.67
CA ARG A 144 15.36 -2.20 -0.33
C ARG A 144 15.06 -3.69 -0.20
N VAL A 145 16.02 -4.47 0.25
CA VAL A 145 15.80 -5.85 0.69
C VAL A 145 15.10 -5.85 2.04
N GLY A 146 14.08 -6.69 2.19
CA GLY A 146 13.29 -6.75 3.43
C GLY A 146 12.23 -5.65 3.53
N PRO A 147 11.93 -5.15 4.74
CA PRO A 147 10.83 -4.21 4.97
C PRO A 147 11.02 -2.88 4.24
N LEU A 148 10.08 -2.53 3.35
CA LEU A 148 10.06 -1.26 2.62
C LEU A 148 8.91 -0.35 3.07
N GLN A 149 7.69 -0.89 3.28
CA GLN A 149 6.53 -0.15 3.77
C GLN A 149 5.87 -0.88 4.93
N ALA A 150 5.31 -0.11 5.86
CA ALA A 150 4.70 -0.64 7.07
C ALA A 150 3.35 -1.33 6.79
N SER A 151 2.95 -2.24 7.68
CA SER A 151 1.57 -2.70 7.78
C SER A 151 0.63 -1.55 8.14
N SER A 152 -0.63 -1.68 7.81
CA SER A 152 -1.68 -0.75 8.21
C SER A 152 -2.77 -1.47 8.96
N ASP A 153 -3.04 -1.01 10.21
CA ASP A 153 -4.17 -1.42 11.01
C ASP A 153 -4.89 -0.20 11.54
N SER A 154 -6.18 -0.35 11.77
CA SER A 154 -7.02 0.67 12.40
C SER A 154 -7.79 0.07 13.56
N PHE A 155 -8.05 0.87 14.58
CA PHE A 155 -8.85 0.45 15.72
C PHE A 155 -9.83 1.52 16.17
N TRP A 156 -10.96 1.05 16.68
CA TRP A 156 -12.01 1.85 17.30
C TRP A 156 -12.31 1.24 18.65
N VAL A 157 -12.41 2.10 19.66
CA VAL A 157 -12.73 1.71 21.04
C VAL A 157 -13.89 2.55 21.52
N THR A 158 -14.86 1.89 22.15
CA THR A 158 -15.93 2.56 22.90
C THR A 158 -15.80 2.14 24.37
N VAL A 159 -15.56 3.09 25.25
CA VAL A 159 -15.57 2.89 26.70
C VAL A 159 -16.97 3.26 27.21
N HIS A 160 -17.65 2.33 27.87
CA HIS A 160 -18.96 2.50 28.41
C HIS A 160 -18.89 2.73 29.94
N GLY A 161 -19.49 3.81 30.40
CA GLY A 161 -19.66 4.15 31.79
C GLY A 161 -21.14 4.38 32.13
N VAL A 162 -21.39 5.13 33.18
CA VAL A 162 -22.74 5.53 33.62
C VAL A 162 -22.78 7.05 33.74
N GLY A 163 -23.54 7.71 32.87
CA GLY A 163 -23.70 9.16 32.86
C GLY A 163 -24.40 9.70 34.11
N THR A 164 -23.98 10.88 34.55
CA THR A 164 -24.54 11.51 35.74
C THR A 164 -24.32 13.02 35.76
N HIS A 165 -24.85 13.70 36.78
CA HIS A 165 -24.59 15.13 36.98
C HIS A 165 -23.14 15.36 37.42
N GLY A 166 -22.43 16.31 36.78
CA GLY A 166 -21.01 16.60 37.02
C GLY A 166 -20.67 16.94 38.49
N GLY A 167 -21.60 17.50 39.25
CA GLY A 167 -21.47 17.74 40.70
C GLY A 167 -21.77 16.51 41.57
N ARG A 168 -22.15 15.37 41.00
CA ARG A 168 -22.47 14.13 41.72
C ARG A 168 -21.79 12.90 41.06
N PRO A 169 -20.47 12.92 40.82
CA PRO A 169 -19.77 11.88 40.08
C PRO A 169 -19.87 10.48 40.71
N HIS A 170 -20.05 10.42 42.04
CA HIS A 170 -20.20 9.16 42.78
C HIS A 170 -21.49 8.39 42.48
N LEU A 171 -22.43 8.98 41.74
CA LEU A 171 -23.69 8.34 41.33
C LEU A 171 -23.59 7.75 39.91
N GLY A 172 -22.45 7.88 39.24
CA GLY A 172 -22.18 7.35 37.93
C GLY A 172 -20.81 6.66 37.82
N VAL A 173 -20.42 6.34 36.61
CA VAL A 173 -19.08 5.83 36.27
C VAL A 173 -18.56 6.65 35.10
N ASP A 174 -17.58 7.51 35.34
CA ASP A 174 -17.08 8.46 34.33
C ASP A 174 -16.12 7.82 33.35
N PRO A 175 -16.47 7.69 32.07
CA PRO A 175 -15.58 7.09 31.06
C PRO A 175 -14.43 8.02 30.61
N ILE A 176 -14.47 9.33 30.92
CA ILE A 176 -13.45 10.30 30.45
C ILE A 176 -12.09 10.05 31.10
N PRO A 177 -11.95 9.96 32.44
CA PRO A 177 -10.68 9.62 33.08
C PRO A 177 -10.16 8.25 32.63
N VAL A 178 -11.06 7.29 32.40
CA VAL A 178 -10.70 5.94 31.93
C VAL A 178 -10.12 5.99 30.50
N GLY A 179 -10.76 6.73 29.60
CA GLY A 179 -10.25 6.96 28.24
C GLY A 179 -8.87 7.64 28.23
N ALA A 180 -8.67 8.65 29.09
CA ALA A 180 -7.37 9.31 29.22
C ALA A 180 -6.28 8.35 29.72
N ALA A 181 -6.59 7.47 30.68
CA ALA A 181 -5.68 6.43 31.16
C ALA A 181 -5.35 5.40 30.07
N ILE A 182 -6.35 4.97 29.30
CA ILE A 182 -6.15 4.08 28.13
C ILE A 182 -5.21 4.73 27.13
N ILE A 183 -5.45 5.97 26.71
CA ILE A 183 -4.62 6.69 25.76
C ILE A 183 -3.16 6.73 26.23
N SER A 184 -2.93 7.12 27.50
CA SER A 184 -1.59 7.20 28.09
C SER A 184 -0.89 5.84 28.12
N GLN A 185 -1.59 4.77 28.47
CA GLN A 185 -1.04 3.42 28.51
C GLN A 185 -0.74 2.87 27.11
N LEU A 186 -1.57 3.16 26.11
CA LEU A 186 -1.31 2.74 24.73
C LEU A 186 0.01 3.30 24.18
N GLN A 187 0.43 4.51 24.60
CA GLN A 187 1.74 5.05 24.21
C GLN A 187 2.91 4.21 24.76
N THR A 188 2.68 3.44 25.83
CA THR A 188 3.71 2.55 26.37
C THR A 188 4.00 1.34 25.48
N LEU A 189 3.14 1.03 24.52
CA LEU A 189 3.39 -0.04 23.56
C LEU A 189 4.66 0.24 22.77
N VAL A 190 4.81 1.46 22.27
CA VAL A 190 6.03 1.88 21.56
C VAL A 190 7.17 2.13 22.53
N SER A 191 6.94 2.92 23.58
CA SER A 191 8.04 3.38 24.44
C SER A 191 8.58 2.33 25.43
N ARG A 192 7.83 1.23 25.74
CA ARG A 192 8.18 0.26 26.78
C ARG A 192 8.01 -1.21 26.39
N ARG A 193 7.40 -1.52 25.25
CA ARG A 193 7.14 -2.91 24.83
C ARG A 193 7.81 -3.27 23.51
N LEU A 194 7.94 -2.30 22.61
CA LEU A 194 8.69 -2.47 21.39
C LEU A 194 10.19 -2.59 21.73
N ASN A 195 10.89 -3.51 21.06
CA ASN A 195 12.33 -3.56 21.11
C ASN A 195 12.92 -2.24 20.59
N PRO A 196 13.82 -1.56 21.32
CA PRO A 196 14.34 -0.24 20.93
C PRO A 196 14.98 -0.14 19.55
N VAL A 197 15.40 -1.25 18.94
CA VAL A 197 15.98 -1.31 17.58
C VAL A 197 14.92 -1.57 16.51
N GLU A 198 13.67 -1.79 16.90
CA GLU A 198 12.55 -2.03 16.00
C GLU A 198 11.70 -0.77 15.84
N THR A 199 10.89 -0.74 14.79
CA THR A 199 10.06 0.41 14.47
C THR A 199 8.58 0.05 14.51
N GLY A 200 7.78 0.89 15.15
CA GLY A 200 6.32 0.77 15.19
C GLY A 200 5.68 2.08 15.61
N VAL A 201 4.44 2.30 15.18
CA VAL A 201 3.63 3.47 15.49
C VAL A 201 2.29 3.05 16.04
N VAL A 202 1.86 3.70 17.12
CA VAL A 202 0.48 3.63 17.65
C VAL A 202 0.01 5.07 17.84
N SER A 203 -0.94 5.51 17.01
CA SER A 203 -1.49 6.87 17.07
C SER A 203 -2.97 6.84 17.40
N ILE A 204 -3.37 7.66 18.37
CA ILE A 204 -4.78 7.97 18.62
C ILE A 204 -5.12 9.18 17.74
N CYS A 205 -6.09 9.02 16.83
CA CYS A 205 -6.43 10.01 15.82
C CYS A 205 -7.74 10.76 16.12
N SER A 206 -8.61 10.19 16.98
CA SER A 206 -9.86 10.81 17.37
C SER A 206 -10.24 10.41 18.79
N VAL A 207 -10.83 11.37 19.53
CA VAL A 207 -11.44 11.15 20.86
C VAL A 207 -12.71 11.98 20.93
N ASN A 208 -13.82 11.35 21.30
CA ASN A 208 -15.11 12.01 21.49
C ASN A 208 -15.79 11.56 22.76
N ALA A 209 -16.23 12.52 23.60
CA ALA A 209 -17.00 12.28 24.83
C ALA A 209 -17.85 13.48 25.16
N GLY A 210 -19.11 13.23 25.58
CA GLY A 210 -20.03 14.27 26.00
C GLY A 210 -20.39 15.29 24.91
N ARG A 211 -20.84 16.47 25.34
CA ARG A 211 -21.13 17.62 24.48
C ARG A 211 -20.50 18.88 25.09
N PHE A 212 -19.85 19.67 24.24
CA PHE A 212 -19.17 20.88 24.71
C PHE A 212 -20.10 21.87 25.41
N GLU A 213 -21.37 21.94 24.99
CA GLU A 213 -22.38 22.87 25.51
C GLU A 213 -22.95 22.44 26.86
N THR A 214 -22.71 21.19 27.32
CA THR A 214 -23.25 20.64 28.57
C THR A 214 -22.14 20.30 29.56
N ALA A 215 -21.43 21.33 30.03
CA ALA A 215 -20.25 21.18 30.88
C ALA A 215 -20.53 20.55 32.30
N ASN A 216 -21.78 20.39 32.68
CA ASN A 216 -22.22 19.80 33.95
C ASN A 216 -22.75 18.37 33.83
N VAL A 217 -22.55 17.71 32.69
CA VAL A 217 -23.02 16.33 32.41
C VAL A 217 -21.85 15.42 32.17
N ILE A 218 -21.67 14.39 32.97
CA ILE A 218 -20.78 13.27 32.75
C ILE A 218 -21.44 12.35 31.70
N PRO A 219 -20.78 12.04 30.56
CA PRO A 219 -21.37 11.21 29.52
C PRO A 219 -21.43 9.73 29.94
N HIS A 220 -22.24 8.94 29.25
CA HIS A 220 -22.32 7.50 29.46
C HIS A 220 -21.28 6.71 28.63
N GLN A 221 -20.58 7.37 27.66
CA GLN A 221 -19.56 6.73 26.87
C GLN A 221 -18.47 7.71 26.37
N LEU A 222 -17.30 7.16 26.08
CA LEU A 222 -16.23 7.81 25.33
C LEU A 222 -15.86 6.90 24.14
N THR A 223 -15.66 7.50 22.97
CA THR A 223 -15.14 6.79 21.80
C THR A 223 -13.75 7.33 21.42
N LEU A 224 -12.86 6.46 21.01
CA LEU A 224 -11.59 6.83 20.41
C LEU A 224 -11.28 5.93 19.20
N SER A 225 -10.48 6.44 18.28
CA SER A 225 -9.96 5.66 17.16
C SER A 225 -8.51 6.00 16.88
N GLY A 226 -7.82 5.07 16.22
CA GLY A 226 -6.42 5.24 15.91
C GLY A 226 -5.91 4.26 14.87
N THR A 227 -4.61 4.34 14.64
CA THR A 227 -3.92 3.50 13.68
C THR A 227 -2.66 2.89 14.28
N VAL A 228 -2.29 1.71 13.76
CA VAL A 228 -1.05 1.00 14.07
C VAL A 228 -0.27 0.77 12.79
N ARG A 229 1.06 0.96 12.84
CA ARG A 229 1.99 0.69 11.77
C ARG A 229 3.17 -0.13 12.31
N THR A 230 3.52 -1.22 11.62
CA THR A 230 4.65 -2.08 11.99
C THR A 230 5.31 -2.66 10.75
N PHE A 231 6.57 -3.07 10.86
CA PHE A 231 7.23 -3.82 9.79
C PHE A 231 7.20 -5.33 10.04
N LEU A 232 7.31 -5.73 11.30
CA LEU A 232 7.44 -7.14 11.68
C LEU A 232 6.09 -7.73 12.10
N PRO A 233 5.70 -8.90 11.58
CA PRO A 233 4.44 -9.57 11.94
C PRO A 233 4.30 -9.83 13.45
N GLU A 234 5.40 -10.19 14.14
CA GLU A 234 5.41 -10.42 15.57
C GLU A 234 5.17 -9.14 16.39
N VAL A 235 5.66 -7.99 15.90
CA VAL A 235 5.37 -6.67 16.51
C VAL A 235 3.91 -6.30 16.32
N ARG A 236 3.36 -6.56 15.11
CA ARG A 236 1.94 -6.33 14.79
C ARG A 236 1.03 -7.12 15.72
N THR A 237 1.29 -8.42 15.89
CA THR A 237 0.56 -9.30 16.79
C THR A 237 0.66 -8.83 18.25
N MET A 238 1.87 -8.51 18.70
CA MET A 238 2.10 -8.02 20.06
C MET A 238 1.36 -6.70 20.33
N PHE A 239 1.34 -5.77 19.37
CA PHE A 239 0.61 -4.50 19.53
C PHE A 239 -0.88 -4.73 19.62
N GLU A 240 -1.47 -5.56 18.77
CA GLU A 240 -2.89 -5.88 18.81
C GLU A 240 -3.31 -6.51 20.15
N GLU A 241 -2.61 -7.59 20.56
CA GLU A 241 -2.91 -8.30 21.81
C GLU A 241 -2.81 -7.40 23.02
N LYS A 242 -1.74 -6.59 23.10
CA LYS A 242 -1.52 -5.71 24.24
C LYS A 242 -2.48 -4.51 24.22
N LEU A 243 -2.81 -3.95 23.06
CA LEU A 243 -3.81 -2.90 22.92
C LEU A 243 -5.15 -3.39 23.48
N LYS A 244 -5.62 -4.54 23.00
CA LYS A 244 -6.87 -5.14 23.48
C LYS A 244 -6.83 -5.37 25.00
N LYS A 245 -5.73 -5.89 25.52
CA LYS A 245 -5.53 -6.15 26.95
C LYS A 245 -5.54 -4.86 27.78
N ILE A 246 -4.80 -3.82 27.35
CA ILE A 246 -4.75 -2.52 28.03
C ILE A 246 -6.15 -1.92 28.12
N VAL A 247 -6.85 -1.84 26.99
CA VAL A 247 -8.21 -1.26 26.92
C VAL A 247 -9.15 -1.98 27.86
N THR A 248 -9.23 -3.31 27.74
CA THR A 248 -10.17 -4.13 28.52
C THR A 248 -9.90 -4.03 30.02
N LEU A 249 -8.64 -4.22 30.45
CA LEU A 249 -8.30 -4.25 31.86
C LEU A 249 -8.38 -2.85 32.51
N THR A 250 -8.05 -1.79 31.77
CA THR A 250 -8.17 -0.42 32.29
C THR A 250 -9.65 -0.02 32.46
N ALA A 251 -10.50 -0.40 31.53
CA ALA A 251 -11.94 -0.18 31.66
C ALA A 251 -12.50 -0.93 32.88
N GLN A 252 -12.21 -2.23 33.00
CA GLN A 252 -12.69 -3.06 34.12
C GLN A 252 -12.20 -2.58 35.49
N ALA A 253 -10.95 -2.14 35.62
CA ALA A 253 -10.38 -1.62 36.85
C ALA A 253 -11.09 -0.33 37.37
N ASN A 254 -11.91 0.29 36.50
CA ASN A 254 -12.66 1.52 36.81
C ASN A 254 -14.18 1.34 36.62
N ASP A 255 -14.69 0.13 36.79
CA ASP A 255 -16.11 -0.22 36.68
C ASP A 255 -16.74 0.13 35.31
N CYS A 256 -15.93 0.34 34.28
CA CYS A 256 -16.33 0.50 32.87
C CYS A 256 -16.25 -0.82 32.10
N THR A 257 -16.97 -0.86 30.99
CA THR A 257 -16.74 -1.88 29.94
C THR A 257 -16.19 -1.22 28.68
N ALA A 258 -15.61 -2.01 27.77
CA ALA A 258 -15.11 -1.49 26.51
C ALA A 258 -15.37 -2.45 25.36
N ASP A 259 -15.82 -1.90 24.22
CA ASP A 259 -15.87 -2.57 22.94
C ASP A 259 -14.65 -2.17 22.10
N ILE A 260 -14.05 -3.13 21.40
CA ILE A 260 -12.86 -2.92 20.59
C ILE A 260 -13.10 -3.54 19.20
N ASN A 261 -13.04 -2.71 18.18
CA ASN A 261 -12.97 -3.14 16.80
C ASN A 261 -11.55 -2.88 16.28
N TYR A 262 -10.81 -3.94 15.98
CA TYR A 262 -9.44 -3.87 15.41
C TYR A 262 -9.46 -4.48 14.02
N VAL A 263 -9.05 -3.72 13.02
CA VAL A 263 -9.11 -4.11 11.61
C VAL A 263 -7.72 -4.13 11.01
N HIS A 264 -7.31 -5.29 10.51
CA HIS A 264 -6.13 -5.44 9.66
C HIS A 264 -6.46 -4.95 8.26
N GLN A 265 -5.74 -3.95 7.75
CA GLN A 265 -5.94 -3.42 6.40
C GLN A 265 -4.99 -4.09 5.40
N CYS A 266 -3.67 -3.95 5.60
CA CYS A 266 -2.68 -4.66 4.79
C CYS A 266 -1.44 -5.02 5.61
N SER A 267 -0.71 -6.01 5.12
CA SER A 267 0.56 -6.46 5.68
C SER A 267 1.69 -5.48 5.38
N ALA A 268 2.86 -5.65 5.99
CA ALA A 268 4.05 -4.90 5.61
C ALA A 268 4.56 -5.36 4.23
N VAL A 269 5.02 -4.44 3.41
CA VAL A 269 5.76 -4.75 2.18
C VAL A 269 7.15 -5.24 2.59
N ILE A 270 7.41 -6.52 2.34
CA ILE A 270 8.70 -7.16 2.62
C ILE A 270 9.27 -7.70 1.31
N ASN A 271 10.18 -6.95 0.72
CA ASN A 271 10.79 -7.34 -0.54
C ASN A 271 11.72 -8.54 -0.35
N ALA A 272 11.49 -9.59 -1.12
CA ALA A 272 12.32 -10.79 -1.12
C ALA A 272 13.73 -10.48 -1.65
N GLU A 273 14.77 -11.05 -1.03
CA GLU A 273 16.15 -10.69 -1.30
C GLU A 273 16.57 -10.95 -2.75
N GLU A 274 16.33 -12.16 -3.26
CA GLU A 274 16.72 -12.54 -4.61
C GLU A 274 16.05 -11.65 -5.66
N GLN A 275 14.75 -11.39 -5.50
CA GLN A 275 13.94 -10.58 -6.42
C GLN A 275 14.38 -9.11 -6.38
N THR A 276 14.71 -8.59 -5.20
CA THR A 276 15.22 -7.22 -5.04
C THR A 276 16.58 -7.06 -5.66
N ARG A 277 17.51 -7.99 -5.42
CA ARG A 277 18.85 -7.98 -6.02
C ARG A 277 18.78 -8.04 -7.55
N ALA A 278 17.90 -8.88 -8.09
CA ALA A 278 17.68 -8.92 -9.53
C ALA A 278 17.22 -7.57 -10.11
N GLY A 279 16.37 -6.83 -9.37
CA GLY A 279 15.99 -5.47 -9.72
C GLY A 279 17.16 -4.48 -9.69
N ILE A 280 17.96 -4.52 -8.63
CA ILE A 280 19.16 -3.68 -8.46
C ILE A 280 20.17 -3.95 -9.60
N ASP A 281 20.45 -5.22 -9.90
CA ASP A 281 21.38 -5.61 -10.95
C ASP A 281 20.90 -5.15 -12.34
N ALA A 282 19.58 -5.31 -12.62
CA ALA A 282 18.98 -4.84 -13.86
C ALA A 282 19.08 -3.31 -14.01
N ALA A 283 18.75 -2.57 -12.95
CA ALA A 283 18.83 -1.11 -12.96
C ALA A 283 20.28 -0.61 -13.11
N THR A 284 21.21 -1.19 -12.35
CA THR A 284 22.63 -0.86 -12.43
C THR A 284 23.20 -1.13 -13.82
N LYS A 285 22.82 -2.25 -14.45
CA LYS A 285 23.25 -2.60 -15.80
C LYS A 285 22.72 -1.65 -16.87
N LEU A 286 21.48 -1.18 -16.72
CA LEU A 286 20.81 -0.31 -17.69
C LEU A 286 21.23 1.16 -17.57
N TYR A 287 21.40 1.64 -16.36
CA TYR A 287 21.46 3.09 -16.07
C TYR A 287 22.72 3.51 -15.33
N GLY A 288 23.52 2.58 -14.81
CA GLY A 288 24.69 2.86 -13.96
C GLY A 288 24.34 2.89 -12.47
N PRO A 289 25.34 2.64 -11.60
CA PRO A 289 25.14 2.60 -10.14
C PRO A 289 24.73 3.96 -9.56
N GLU A 290 25.06 5.07 -10.20
CA GLU A 290 24.67 6.42 -9.81
C GLU A 290 23.16 6.68 -9.86
N HIS A 291 22.43 5.88 -10.63
CA HIS A 291 20.98 5.91 -10.76
C HIS A 291 20.25 4.92 -9.84
N VAL A 292 20.97 4.25 -8.92
CA VAL A 292 20.41 3.20 -8.08
C VAL A 292 20.64 3.50 -6.60
N VAL A 293 19.57 3.56 -5.83
CA VAL A 293 19.60 3.60 -4.37
C VAL A 293 19.24 2.19 -3.86
N PRO A 294 20.22 1.33 -3.53
CA PRO A 294 19.98 -0.08 -3.21
C PRO A 294 19.42 -0.30 -1.80
N GLU A 295 19.53 0.69 -0.91
CA GLU A 295 19.12 0.64 0.49
C GLU A 295 18.30 1.88 0.87
N MET A 296 17.07 1.98 0.36
CA MET A 296 16.15 3.05 0.73
C MET A 296 15.76 2.99 2.21
N THR A 297 15.54 4.17 2.80
CA THR A 297 14.88 4.26 4.09
C THR A 297 13.44 3.73 3.96
N PRO A 298 12.98 2.85 4.86
CA PRO A 298 11.62 2.34 4.80
C PRO A 298 10.60 3.43 5.16
N PHE A 299 9.36 3.26 4.67
CA PHE A 299 8.25 4.21 4.84
C PHE A 299 7.22 3.69 5.85
N MET A 300 6.56 4.62 6.55
CA MET A 300 5.40 4.31 7.40
C MET A 300 4.06 4.36 6.65
N SER A 301 4.06 4.63 5.34
CA SER A 301 2.92 4.36 4.46
C SER A 301 2.74 2.86 4.27
N SER A 302 1.62 2.47 3.71
CA SER A 302 1.28 1.08 3.40
C SER A 302 1.01 0.90 1.91
N GLU A 303 1.04 -0.36 1.44
CA GLU A 303 0.83 -0.72 0.05
C GLU A 303 0.32 -2.17 0.02
N ASP A 304 -0.78 -2.44 -0.67
CA ASP A 304 -1.42 -3.74 -0.69
C ASP A 304 -0.69 -4.80 -1.55
N PHE A 305 0.35 -4.40 -2.28
CA PHE A 305 1.29 -5.33 -2.92
C PHE A 305 1.85 -6.36 -1.93
N SER A 306 1.93 -5.99 -0.66
CA SER A 306 2.31 -6.86 0.46
C SER A 306 1.49 -8.15 0.54
N GLU A 307 0.24 -8.12 0.10
CA GLU A 307 -0.64 -9.28 0.13
C GLU A 307 -0.21 -10.36 -0.90
N TYR A 308 0.37 -9.95 -2.03
CA TYR A 308 1.03 -10.90 -2.93
C TYR A 308 2.29 -11.48 -2.32
N GLN A 309 3.13 -10.62 -1.68
CA GLN A 309 4.39 -11.04 -1.08
C GLN A 309 4.20 -12.01 0.12
N ALA A 310 3.06 -11.96 0.77
CA ALA A 310 2.68 -12.96 1.78
C ALA A 310 2.45 -14.37 1.21
N ARG A 311 2.40 -14.54 -0.11
CA ARG A 311 2.04 -15.79 -0.80
C ARG A 311 3.10 -16.28 -1.78
N ILE A 312 3.73 -15.35 -2.48
CA ILE A 312 4.78 -15.63 -3.48
C ILE A 312 5.91 -14.62 -3.33
N PRO A 313 7.17 -15.00 -3.64
CA PRO A 313 8.28 -14.06 -3.61
C PRO A 313 8.06 -12.92 -4.60
N GLY A 314 8.41 -11.70 -4.18
CA GLY A 314 8.24 -10.52 -5.01
C GLY A 314 9.01 -9.31 -4.50
N ALA A 315 9.13 -8.30 -5.34
CA ALA A 315 9.72 -7.03 -5.00
C ALA A 315 8.96 -5.86 -5.65
N ILE A 316 8.76 -4.79 -4.89
CA ILE A 316 8.32 -3.50 -5.40
C ILE A 316 9.46 -2.49 -5.28
N MET A 317 9.75 -1.79 -6.36
CA MET A 317 10.77 -0.75 -6.44
C MET A 317 10.15 0.63 -6.46
N ARG A 318 10.97 1.66 -6.20
CA ARG A 318 10.59 3.07 -6.31
C ARG A 318 11.21 3.69 -7.55
N VAL A 319 10.43 4.51 -8.24
CA VAL A 319 10.84 5.26 -9.43
C VAL A 319 10.81 6.74 -9.12
N GLY A 320 11.97 7.37 -9.13
CA GLY A 320 12.11 8.80 -8.88
C GLY A 320 11.46 9.62 -9.99
N VAL A 321 10.61 10.57 -9.59
CA VAL A 321 9.85 11.45 -10.51
C VAL A 321 10.15 12.92 -10.30
N ARG A 322 10.96 13.29 -9.28
CA ARG A 322 11.21 14.66 -8.91
C ARG A 322 12.13 15.38 -9.91
N ASP A 323 11.72 16.55 -10.33
CA ASP A 323 12.57 17.56 -10.95
C ASP A 323 12.08 18.95 -10.56
N THR A 324 12.55 20.01 -11.24
CA THR A 324 12.18 21.40 -10.93
C THR A 324 10.70 21.71 -11.08
N ASN A 325 9.97 20.93 -11.89
CA ASN A 325 8.55 21.13 -12.17
C ASN A 325 7.65 20.16 -11.40
N HIS A 326 8.19 19.00 -10.98
CA HIS A 326 7.47 17.92 -10.31
C HIS A 326 7.97 17.80 -8.86
N THR A 327 7.50 18.71 -8.00
CA THR A 327 7.93 18.82 -6.59
C THR A 327 6.83 18.48 -5.59
N ALA A 328 5.60 18.31 -6.05
CA ALA A 328 4.48 17.97 -5.19
C ALA A 328 4.61 16.54 -4.65
N THR A 329 4.23 16.35 -3.38
CA THR A 329 4.20 15.02 -2.75
C THR A 329 2.99 14.21 -3.21
N LEU A 330 3.04 12.89 -3.02
CA LEU A 330 1.87 12.02 -3.22
C LEU A 330 0.68 12.49 -2.37
N HIS A 331 -0.54 12.24 -2.86
CA HIS A 331 -1.82 12.64 -2.25
C HIS A 331 -2.00 14.18 -2.17
N SER A 332 -1.16 14.95 -2.84
CA SER A 332 -1.36 16.39 -3.04
C SER A 332 -2.31 16.65 -4.21
N GLN A 333 -3.20 17.64 -4.07
CA GLN A 333 -4.07 18.08 -5.18
C GLN A 333 -3.29 18.71 -6.35
N ALA A 334 -2.04 19.07 -6.13
CA ALA A 334 -1.13 19.62 -7.13
C ALA A 334 -0.14 18.57 -7.67
N PHE A 335 -0.29 17.30 -7.29
CA PHE A 335 0.59 16.23 -7.79
C PHE A 335 0.42 16.08 -9.31
N ASP A 336 1.55 16.04 -10.00
CA ASP A 336 1.65 15.77 -11.42
C ASP A 336 2.70 14.69 -11.66
N PHE A 337 2.34 13.67 -12.41
CA PHE A 337 3.25 12.58 -12.75
C PHE A 337 4.26 13.04 -13.81
N ASN A 338 5.53 12.76 -13.62
CA ASN A 338 6.55 13.09 -14.58
C ASN A 338 6.64 12.06 -15.70
N ASP A 339 6.04 12.34 -16.85
CA ASP A 339 5.97 11.44 -18.00
C ASP A 339 7.36 11.07 -18.57
N GLU A 340 8.39 11.88 -18.32
CA GLU A 340 9.74 11.61 -18.82
C GLU A 340 10.38 10.36 -18.21
N VAL A 341 9.86 9.85 -17.08
CA VAL A 341 10.36 8.61 -16.46
C VAL A 341 9.77 7.35 -17.11
N LEU A 342 8.68 7.46 -17.86
CA LEU A 342 7.95 6.31 -18.42
C LEU A 342 8.82 5.35 -19.24
N PRO A 343 9.68 5.83 -20.18
CA PRO A 343 10.51 4.91 -20.96
C PRO A 343 11.50 4.12 -20.10
N ALA A 344 12.12 4.78 -19.14
CA ALA A 344 13.11 4.16 -18.27
C ALA A 344 12.46 3.12 -17.33
N ALA A 345 11.35 3.48 -16.68
CA ALA A 345 10.61 2.58 -15.81
C ALA A 345 10.09 1.34 -16.57
N ALA A 346 9.47 1.54 -17.73
CA ALA A 346 8.98 0.44 -18.57
C ALA A 346 10.10 -0.50 -19.02
N THR A 347 11.26 0.04 -19.41
CA THR A 347 12.44 -0.74 -19.81
C THR A 347 12.96 -1.57 -18.64
N LEU A 348 13.07 -0.97 -17.45
CA LEU A 348 13.56 -1.68 -16.27
C LEU A 348 12.62 -2.83 -15.86
N ILE A 349 11.31 -2.58 -15.80
CA ILE A 349 10.32 -3.60 -15.45
C ILE A 349 10.35 -4.76 -16.44
N ALA A 350 10.43 -4.47 -17.74
CA ALA A 350 10.54 -5.50 -18.78
C ALA A 350 11.86 -6.30 -18.66
N GLN A 351 12.97 -5.62 -18.37
CA GLN A 351 14.27 -6.27 -18.19
C GLN A 351 14.32 -7.16 -16.95
N ILE A 352 13.69 -6.74 -15.83
CA ILE A 352 13.54 -7.58 -14.63
C ILE A 352 12.79 -8.86 -14.99
N ALA A 353 11.65 -8.76 -15.67
CA ALA A 353 10.87 -9.94 -16.08
C ALA A 353 11.70 -10.89 -16.95
N LEU A 354 12.41 -10.37 -17.97
CA LEU A 354 13.26 -11.17 -18.85
C LEU A 354 14.41 -11.85 -18.11
N SER A 355 15.08 -11.13 -17.23
CA SER A 355 16.19 -11.67 -16.43
C SER A 355 15.71 -12.80 -15.52
N ARG A 356 14.57 -12.61 -14.88
CA ARG A 356 14.00 -13.61 -13.96
C ARG A 356 13.49 -14.86 -14.70
N LEU A 357 12.78 -14.67 -15.81
CA LEU A 357 12.33 -15.80 -16.62
C LEU A 357 13.50 -16.66 -17.11
N ASN A 358 14.61 -16.05 -17.51
CA ASN A 358 15.81 -16.79 -17.89
C ASN A 358 16.49 -17.47 -16.70
N ALA A 359 16.46 -16.90 -15.51
CA ALA A 359 17.03 -17.51 -14.31
C ALA A 359 16.16 -18.66 -13.77
N LEU A 360 14.86 -18.66 -14.04
CA LEU A 360 13.88 -19.67 -13.61
C LEU A 360 13.68 -20.81 -14.63
N ALA A 361 14.30 -20.69 -15.82
CA ALA A 361 14.23 -21.71 -16.90
C ALA A 361 15.19 -22.86 -16.59
#